data_1119623da3677e43bb6343fc8fd750eb
#
_entry.id   1119623da3677e43bb6343fc8fd750eb
#
_cell.length_a   1.000
_cell.length_b   1.000
_cell.length_c   1.000
_cell.angle_alpha   90.00
_cell.angle_beta   90.00
_cell.angle_gamma   90.00
#
_symmetry.space_group_name_H-M   'P 1'
#
loop_
_entity.id
_entity.type
_entity.pdbx_description
1 polymer ?
#
loop_
_entity_poly.entity_id
_entity_poly.type
_entity_poly.pdbx_seq_one_letter_code
_entity_poly.pdbx_strand_id
1 'polypeptide(L)'
;MSDSLVEQMFADALEAERLRVEARAKLVGAVRRGVAAGMSQREIVRAVNRSQPEVARLLRFFPASERGSALAKRRRDVIDLAARHGFRNVRVFGSVARGEDGPDSDIDLLVTLPDGASLFDIGALESELAASLGQRVDLVPDSGLRPHSREEILAEAVPL
;
A
#
# COMPACT_ATOMS: atom_id res chain seq x y z
N MET A 1 -36.02 4.20 26.01
CA MET A 1 -34.90 3.41 26.55
C MET A 1 -34.15 2.64 25.47
N SER A 2 -34.81 2.12 24.46
CA SER A 2 -34.16 1.37 23.36
C SER A 2 -33.24 2.22 22.48
N ASP A 3 -33.61 3.47 22.14
CA ASP A 3 -32.84 4.31 21.21
C ASP A 3 -31.49 4.71 21.78
N SER A 4 -31.40 5.07 23.05
CA SER A 4 -30.13 5.42 23.70
C SER A 4 -29.14 4.24 23.76
N LEU A 5 -29.64 3.01 23.93
CA LEU A 5 -28.79 1.82 23.93
C LEU A 5 -28.27 1.51 22.53
N VAL A 6 -29.11 1.66 21.50
CA VAL A 6 -28.73 1.46 20.09
C VAL A 6 -27.68 2.50 19.67
N GLU A 7 -27.87 3.76 20.05
CA GLU A 7 -26.87 4.83 19.78
C GLU A 7 -25.55 4.52 20.47
N GLN A 8 -25.57 4.05 21.69
CA GLN A 8 -24.38 3.67 22.44
C GLN A 8 -23.67 2.47 21.81
N MET A 9 -24.40 1.42 21.42
CA MET A 9 -23.84 0.27 20.70
C MET A 9 -23.23 0.67 19.35
N PHE A 10 -23.85 1.60 18.63
CA PHE A 10 -23.31 2.11 17.37
C PHE A 10 -22.02 2.91 17.58
N ALA A 11 -21.98 3.77 18.58
CA ALA A 11 -20.78 4.52 18.94
C ALA A 11 -19.63 3.60 19.35
N ASP A 12 -19.91 2.58 20.17
CA ASP A 12 -18.92 1.59 20.59
C ASP A 12 -18.40 0.76 19.39
N ALA A 13 -19.27 0.41 18.45
CA ALA A 13 -18.89 -0.32 17.24
C ALA A 13 -17.97 0.53 16.33
N LEU A 14 -18.27 1.82 16.16
CA LEU A 14 -17.42 2.75 15.41
C LEU A 14 -16.05 2.92 16.08
N GLU A 15 -16.03 3.08 17.40
CA GLU A 15 -14.76 3.22 18.14
C GLU A 15 -13.94 1.93 18.07
N ALA A 16 -14.56 0.76 18.20
CA ALA A 16 -13.88 -0.53 18.05
C ALA A 16 -13.27 -0.69 16.65
N GLU A 17 -13.98 -0.27 15.61
CA GLU A 17 -13.45 -0.30 14.24
C GLU A 17 -12.27 0.66 14.05
N ARG A 18 -12.36 1.88 14.59
CA ARG A 18 -11.26 2.85 14.59
C ARG A 18 -10.02 2.28 15.27
N LEU A 19 -10.17 1.72 16.46
CA LEU A 19 -9.08 1.10 17.22
C LEU A 19 -8.47 -0.11 16.49
N ARG A 20 -9.29 -0.89 15.80
CA ARG A 20 -8.84 -2.03 14.99
C ARG A 20 -7.95 -1.58 13.84
N VAL A 21 -8.35 -0.52 13.12
CA VAL A 21 -7.57 0.05 12.01
C VAL A 21 -6.25 0.61 12.52
N GLU A 22 -6.28 1.37 13.62
CA GLU A 22 -5.08 1.94 14.22
C GLU A 22 -4.11 0.86 14.73
N ALA A 23 -4.61 -0.15 15.42
CA ALA A 23 -3.79 -1.26 15.92
C ALA A 23 -3.12 -2.02 14.76
N ARG A 24 -3.87 -2.24 13.66
CA ARG A 24 -3.31 -2.87 12.46
C ARG A 24 -2.22 -2.00 11.83
N ALA A 25 -2.44 -0.71 11.67
CA ALA A 25 -1.45 0.21 11.12
C ALA A 25 -0.14 0.20 11.93
N LYS A 26 -0.23 0.23 13.26
CA LYS A 26 0.93 0.12 14.16
C LYS A 26 1.68 -1.21 13.98
N LEU A 27 0.94 -2.32 13.86
CA LEU A 27 1.54 -3.63 13.68
C LEU A 27 2.22 -3.76 12.30
N VAL A 28 1.59 -3.28 11.24
CA VAL A 28 2.18 -3.21 9.89
C VAL A 28 3.46 -2.38 9.91
N GLY A 29 3.43 -1.22 10.54
CA GLY A 29 4.61 -0.36 10.70
C GLY A 29 5.75 -1.06 11.45
N ALA A 30 5.45 -1.81 12.51
CA ALA A 30 6.45 -2.58 13.25
C ALA A 30 7.10 -3.66 12.37
N VAL A 31 6.28 -4.43 11.65
CA VAL A 31 6.76 -5.49 10.73
C VAL A 31 7.64 -4.91 9.62
N ARG A 32 7.22 -3.79 9.00
CA ARG A 32 8.00 -3.11 7.95
C ARG A 32 9.34 -2.59 8.45
N ARG A 33 9.38 -2.01 9.66
CA ARG A 33 10.65 -1.59 10.27
C ARG A 33 11.60 -2.77 10.48
N GLY A 34 11.08 -3.93 10.87
CA GLY A 34 11.88 -5.14 10.99
C GLY A 34 12.50 -5.56 9.64
N VAL A 35 11.70 -5.54 8.57
CA VAL A 35 12.20 -5.83 7.21
C VAL A 35 13.26 -4.83 6.77
N ALA A 36 13.01 -3.53 6.96
CA ALA A 36 13.95 -2.47 6.62
C ALA A 36 15.29 -2.58 7.39
N ALA A 37 15.23 -3.09 8.63
CA ALA A 37 16.40 -3.38 9.44
C ALA A 37 17.12 -4.70 9.07
N GLY A 38 16.67 -5.40 8.01
CA GLY A 38 17.28 -6.65 7.56
C GLY A 38 16.95 -7.88 8.42
N MET A 39 15.95 -7.80 9.29
CA MET A 39 15.53 -8.94 10.10
C MET A 39 14.94 -10.04 9.25
N SER A 40 15.25 -11.29 9.57
CA SER A 40 14.60 -12.44 8.95
C SER A 40 13.12 -12.51 9.35
N GLN A 41 12.30 -13.16 8.52
CA GLN A 41 10.88 -13.33 8.81
C GLN A 41 10.64 -14.05 10.15
N ARG A 42 11.53 -14.97 10.55
CA ARG A 42 11.45 -15.67 11.86
C ARG A 42 11.71 -14.74 13.04
N GLU A 43 12.63 -13.82 12.90
CA GLU A 43 12.92 -12.81 13.94
C GLU A 43 11.73 -11.84 14.08
N ILE A 44 11.15 -11.38 12.94
CA ILE A 44 9.97 -10.53 12.95
C ILE A 44 8.79 -11.23 13.62
N VAL A 45 8.51 -12.48 13.26
CA VAL A 45 7.45 -13.31 13.86
C VAL A 45 7.58 -13.35 15.40
N ARG A 46 8.77 -13.57 15.90
CA ARG A 46 9.05 -13.57 17.34
C ARG A 46 8.86 -12.19 17.97
N ALA A 47 9.39 -11.14 17.31
CA ALA A 47 9.36 -9.78 17.83
C ALA A 47 7.93 -9.22 17.94
N VAL A 48 7.06 -9.51 16.96
CA VAL A 48 5.67 -9.02 16.96
C VAL A 48 4.68 -10.00 17.59
N ASN A 49 5.14 -11.17 18.05
CA ASN A 49 4.31 -12.23 18.62
C ASN A 49 3.10 -12.58 17.74
N ARG A 50 3.36 -12.86 16.47
CA ARG A 50 2.36 -13.28 15.48
C ARG A 50 2.84 -14.49 14.72
N SER A 51 1.92 -15.26 14.14
CA SER A 51 2.28 -16.40 13.29
C SER A 51 2.92 -15.96 11.97
N GLN A 52 3.68 -16.87 11.35
CA GLN A 52 4.31 -16.60 10.06
C GLN A 52 3.30 -16.24 8.96
N PRO A 53 2.13 -16.91 8.83
CA PRO A 53 1.10 -16.49 7.89
C PRO A 53 0.52 -15.09 8.16
N GLU A 54 0.41 -14.69 9.42
CA GLU A 54 -0.05 -13.34 9.78
C GLU A 54 0.98 -12.29 9.37
N VAL A 55 2.27 -12.52 9.67
CA VAL A 55 3.35 -11.62 9.25
C VAL A 55 3.41 -11.52 7.72
N ALA A 56 3.29 -12.64 7.00
CA ALA A 56 3.24 -12.65 5.55
C ALA A 56 2.05 -11.84 4.99
N ARG A 57 0.90 -11.88 5.65
CA ARG A 57 -0.27 -11.04 5.29
C ARG A 57 -0.06 -9.56 5.59
N LEU A 58 0.64 -9.23 6.69
CA LEU A 58 0.96 -7.85 7.05
C LEU A 58 1.98 -7.20 6.13
N LEU A 59 2.80 -8.01 5.44
CA LEU A 59 3.76 -7.55 4.44
C LEU A 59 3.12 -7.28 3.07
N ARG A 60 1.88 -7.68 2.86
CA ARG A 60 1.13 -7.40 1.63
C ARG A 60 0.38 -6.09 1.77
N PHE A 61 0.12 -5.46 0.62
CA PHE A 61 -0.76 -4.30 0.59
C PHE A 61 -2.15 -4.65 1.16
N PHE A 62 -2.59 -3.86 2.12
CA PHE A 62 -3.91 -3.95 2.70
C PHE A 62 -4.62 -2.60 2.55
N PRO A 63 -5.78 -2.56 1.89
CA PRO A 63 -6.51 -1.32 1.69
C PRO A 63 -7.09 -0.82 3.02
N ALA A 64 -6.71 0.39 3.41
CA ALA A 64 -7.25 1.07 4.58
C ALA A 64 -8.11 2.28 4.21
N SER A 65 -8.26 2.55 2.92
CA SER A 65 -9.01 3.68 2.37
C SER A 65 -9.86 3.26 1.17
N GLU A 66 -10.70 4.16 0.67
CA GLU A 66 -11.49 3.93 -0.54
C GLU A 66 -10.59 3.72 -1.76
N ARG A 67 -9.54 4.55 -1.92
CA ARG A 67 -8.55 4.39 -3.00
C ARG A 67 -7.76 3.11 -2.87
N GLY A 68 -7.33 2.79 -1.66
CA GLY A 68 -6.68 1.52 -1.39
C GLY A 68 -7.56 0.33 -1.72
N SER A 69 -8.86 0.42 -1.43
CA SER A 69 -9.84 -0.63 -1.78
C SER A 69 -10.04 -0.75 -3.28
N ALA A 70 -10.10 0.37 -4.02
CA ALA A 70 -10.18 0.37 -5.47
C ALA A 70 -8.93 -0.27 -6.10
N LEU A 71 -7.75 0.09 -5.62
CA LEU A 71 -6.49 -0.49 -6.05
C LEU A 71 -6.44 -2.00 -5.78
N ALA A 72 -6.84 -2.44 -4.58
CA ALA A 72 -6.85 -3.86 -4.21
C ALA A 72 -7.81 -4.69 -5.08
N LYS A 73 -8.98 -4.16 -5.39
CA LYS A 73 -9.97 -4.82 -6.27
C LYS A 73 -9.44 -4.99 -7.69
N ARG A 74 -8.66 -4.04 -8.18
CA ARG A 74 -8.07 -4.02 -9.54
C ARG A 74 -6.60 -4.50 -9.57
N ARG A 75 -6.14 -5.10 -8.49
CA ARG A 75 -4.73 -5.52 -8.33
C ARG A 75 -4.18 -6.30 -9.53
N ARG A 76 -4.94 -7.28 -10.03
CA ARG A 76 -4.53 -8.09 -11.18
C ARG A 76 -4.45 -7.24 -12.46
N ASP A 77 -5.45 -6.43 -12.71
CA ASP A 77 -5.50 -5.55 -13.87
C ASP A 77 -4.30 -4.59 -13.88
N VAL A 78 -3.93 -4.03 -12.73
CA VAL A 78 -2.77 -3.14 -12.58
C VAL A 78 -1.46 -3.87 -12.88
N ILE A 79 -1.28 -5.06 -12.32
CA ILE A 79 -0.07 -5.88 -12.55
C ILE A 79 0.02 -6.30 -14.02
N ASP A 80 -1.09 -6.75 -14.62
CA ASP A 80 -1.13 -7.19 -16.02
C ASP A 80 -0.88 -6.02 -16.99
N LEU A 81 -1.42 -4.83 -16.66
CA LEU A 81 -1.18 -3.62 -17.44
C LEU A 81 0.30 -3.23 -17.40
N ALA A 82 0.88 -3.18 -16.21
CA ALA A 82 2.31 -2.90 -16.05
C ALA A 82 3.17 -3.91 -16.81
N ALA A 83 2.85 -5.20 -16.71
CA ALA A 83 3.59 -6.26 -17.40
C ALA A 83 3.51 -6.14 -18.94
N ARG A 84 2.36 -5.72 -19.50
CA ARG A 84 2.21 -5.48 -20.95
C ARG A 84 3.13 -4.37 -21.46
N HIS A 85 3.40 -3.37 -20.63
CA HIS A 85 4.38 -2.32 -20.90
C HIS A 85 5.82 -2.71 -20.52
N GLY A 86 6.04 -3.95 -20.04
CA GLY A 86 7.35 -4.44 -19.62
C GLY A 86 7.78 -3.99 -18.23
N PHE A 87 6.95 -3.26 -17.49
CA PHE A 87 7.23 -2.83 -16.12
C PHE A 87 7.04 -4.00 -15.15
N ARG A 88 7.83 -4.02 -14.10
CA ARG A 88 7.85 -5.10 -13.11
C ARG A 88 7.84 -4.56 -11.69
N ASN A 89 7.65 -5.45 -10.74
CA ASN A 89 7.82 -5.18 -9.31
C ASN A 89 6.97 -4.00 -8.84
N VAL A 90 5.68 -4.01 -9.19
CA VAL A 90 4.72 -2.96 -8.83
C VAL A 90 4.50 -2.97 -7.32
N ARG A 91 4.79 -1.85 -6.67
CA ARG A 91 4.62 -1.63 -5.24
C ARG A 91 3.84 -0.34 -5.01
N VAL A 92 3.00 -0.31 -4.01
CA VAL A 92 2.31 0.92 -3.59
C VAL A 92 3.07 1.55 -2.43
N PHE A 93 3.20 2.87 -2.43
CA PHE A 93 3.80 3.65 -1.35
C PHE A 93 2.98 4.92 -1.09
N GLY A 94 3.47 5.83 -0.26
CA GLY A 94 2.79 7.09 0.01
C GLY A 94 1.51 6.95 0.84
N SER A 95 0.62 7.93 0.72
CA SER A 95 -0.57 8.05 1.56
C SER A 95 -1.51 6.85 1.45
N VAL A 96 -1.70 6.29 0.26
CA VAL A 96 -2.55 5.09 0.05
C VAL A 96 -1.98 3.87 0.74
N ALA A 97 -0.65 3.69 0.71
CA ALA A 97 0.00 2.58 1.41
C ALA A 97 -0.12 2.69 2.94
N ARG A 98 -0.17 3.91 3.46
CA ARG A 98 -0.35 4.19 4.89
C ARG A 98 -1.82 4.23 5.32
N GLY A 99 -2.76 4.34 4.36
CA GLY A 99 -4.18 4.57 4.64
C GLY A 99 -4.48 5.99 5.14
N GLU A 100 -3.68 6.96 4.74
CA GLU A 100 -3.76 8.38 5.11
C GLU A 100 -4.23 9.27 3.94
N ASP A 101 -4.64 8.66 2.83
CA ASP A 101 -5.05 9.37 1.63
C ASP A 101 -6.36 10.13 1.81
N GLY A 102 -6.40 11.32 1.24
CA GLY A 102 -7.56 12.21 1.22
C GLY A 102 -8.19 12.30 -0.18
N PRO A 103 -9.23 13.14 -0.35
CA PRO A 103 -9.96 13.29 -1.63
C PRO A 103 -9.07 13.68 -2.82
N ASP A 104 -8.00 14.41 -2.58
CA ASP A 104 -7.08 14.92 -3.61
C ASP A 104 -5.78 14.11 -3.73
N SER A 105 -5.63 13.01 -2.97
CA SER A 105 -4.44 12.17 -3.03
C SER A 105 -4.36 11.40 -4.35
N ASP A 106 -3.13 11.18 -4.84
CA ASP A 106 -2.84 10.28 -5.95
C ASP A 106 -2.52 8.88 -5.42
N ILE A 107 -2.56 7.90 -6.31
CA ILE A 107 -2.06 6.55 -6.01
C ILE A 107 -0.60 6.49 -6.47
N ASP A 108 0.32 6.45 -5.50
CA ASP A 108 1.76 6.39 -5.76
C ASP A 108 2.21 4.94 -5.95
N LEU A 109 2.71 4.61 -7.14
CA LEU A 109 3.22 3.29 -7.47
C LEU A 109 4.70 3.35 -7.80
N LEU A 110 5.47 2.52 -7.12
CA LEU A 110 6.89 2.30 -7.40
C LEU A 110 7.04 1.11 -8.32
N VAL A 111 7.77 1.28 -9.41
CA VAL A 111 7.93 0.27 -10.46
C VAL A 111 9.38 0.11 -10.89
N THR A 112 9.73 -1.07 -11.39
CA THR A 112 11.00 -1.34 -12.05
C THR A 112 10.80 -1.23 -13.55
N LEU A 113 11.57 -0.33 -14.19
CA LEU A 113 11.51 -0.08 -15.63
C LEU A 113 12.12 -1.24 -16.45
N PRO A 114 11.58 -1.52 -17.65
CA PRO A 114 12.30 -2.31 -18.64
C PRO A 114 13.49 -1.54 -19.20
N ASP A 115 14.48 -2.25 -19.73
CA ASP A 115 15.63 -1.66 -20.38
C ASP A 115 15.19 -0.79 -21.58
N GLY A 116 15.71 0.43 -21.65
CA GLY A 116 15.40 1.38 -22.71
C GLY A 116 14.05 2.10 -22.58
N ALA A 117 13.34 1.94 -21.47
CA ALA A 117 12.09 2.67 -21.23
C ALA A 117 12.33 4.20 -21.21
N SER A 118 11.41 4.92 -21.82
CA SER A 118 11.39 6.37 -21.88
C SER A 118 10.35 6.96 -20.91
N LEU A 119 10.41 8.28 -20.73
CA LEU A 119 9.37 9.01 -19.99
C LEU A 119 7.98 8.89 -20.64
N PHE A 120 7.93 8.68 -21.97
CA PHE A 120 6.67 8.45 -22.68
C PHE A 120 6.02 7.12 -22.29
N ASP A 121 6.83 6.08 -22.07
CA ASP A 121 6.31 4.77 -21.63
C ASP A 121 5.72 4.85 -20.23
N ILE A 122 6.35 5.62 -19.33
CA ILE A 122 5.84 5.89 -17.99
C ILE A 122 4.50 6.63 -18.09
N GLY A 123 4.43 7.73 -18.83
CA GLY A 123 3.21 8.51 -19.00
C GLY A 123 2.07 7.75 -19.67
N ALA A 124 2.38 6.85 -20.62
CA ALA A 124 1.38 5.98 -21.23
C ALA A 124 0.78 5.02 -20.21
N LEU A 125 1.61 4.35 -19.41
CA LEU A 125 1.13 3.44 -18.37
C LEU A 125 0.36 4.18 -17.26
N GLU A 126 0.83 5.36 -16.82
CA GLU A 126 0.08 6.20 -15.86
C GLU A 126 -1.33 6.51 -16.36
N SER A 127 -1.46 6.92 -17.62
CA SER A 127 -2.75 7.26 -18.22
C SER A 127 -3.69 6.05 -18.28
N GLU A 128 -3.18 4.89 -18.66
CA GLU A 128 -3.97 3.65 -18.72
C GLU A 128 -4.38 3.17 -17.32
N LEU A 129 -3.49 3.24 -16.35
CA LEU A 129 -3.78 2.91 -14.94
C LEU A 129 -4.82 3.86 -14.36
N ALA A 130 -4.67 5.16 -14.59
CA ALA A 130 -5.61 6.17 -14.12
C ALA A 130 -7.02 5.93 -14.72
N ALA A 131 -7.12 5.62 -16.01
CA ALA A 131 -8.37 5.27 -16.65
C ALA A 131 -8.98 3.99 -16.07
N SER A 132 -8.16 2.96 -15.83
CA SER A 132 -8.61 1.69 -15.24
C SER A 132 -9.11 1.85 -13.81
N LEU A 133 -8.42 2.64 -12.99
CA LEU A 133 -8.73 2.82 -11.58
C LEU A 133 -9.77 3.92 -11.31
N GLY A 134 -10.01 4.81 -12.27
CA GLY A 134 -10.81 6.00 -12.06
C GLY A 134 -10.20 6.99 -11.06
N GLN A 135 -8.88 6.94 -10.88
CA GLN A 135 -8.11 7.70 -9.89
C GLN A 135 -6.80 8.17 -10.54
N ARG A 136 -6.24 9.28 -10.06
CA ARG A 136 -4.92 9.71 -10.48
C ARG A 136 -3.86 8.74 -9.97
N VAL A 137 -2.90 8.41 -10.82
CA VAL A 137 -1.79 7.51 -10.53
C VAL A 137 -0.50 8.24 -10.83
N ASP A 138 0.46 8.15 -9.94
CA ASP A 138 1.84 8.60 -10.12
C ASP A 138 2.77 7.40 -10.14
N LEU A 139 3.52 7.23 -11.23
CA LEU A 139 4.49 6.14 -11.38
C LEU A 139 5.90 6.66 -11.13
N VAL A 140 6.53 6.10 -10.11
CA VAL A 140 7.91 6.42 -9.77
C VAL A 140 8.81 5.23 -10.09
N PRO A 141 9.79 5.40 -11.00
CA PRO A 141 10.81 4.39 -11.21
C PRO A 141 11.68 4.22 -9.96
N ASP A 142 11.95 2.98 -9.56
CA ASP A 142 12.84 2.71 -8.42
C ASP A 142 14.29 3.14 -8.68
N SER A 143 14.71 3.16 -9.96
CA SER A 143 16.00 3.70 -10.41
C SER A 143 16.07 5.24 -10.35
N GLY A 144 14.92 5.93 -10.35
CA GLY A 144 14.82 7.39 -10.34
C GLY A 144 14.67 8.01 -8.94
N LEU A 145 14.65 7.20 -7.89
CA LEU A 145 14.50 7.69 -6.53
C LEU A 145 15.69 8.56 -6.11
N ARG A 146 15.39 9.76 -5.57
CA ARG A 146 16.40 10.66 -5.04
C ARG A 146 17.07 10.07 -3.80
N PRO A 147 18.39 10.23 -3.60
CA PRO A 147 19.12 9.61 -2.50
C PRO A 147 18.50 9.86 -1.11
N HIS A 148 18.03 11.07 -0.84
CA HIS A 148 17.48 11.45 0.45
C HIS A 148 16.10 10.86 0.78
N SER A 149 15.32 10.45 -0.21
CA SER A 149 13.99 9.83 -0.02
C SER A 149 13.97 8.34 -0.36
N ARG A 150 15.07 7.82 -0.92
CA ARG A 150 15.15 6.44 -1.40
C ARG A 150 14.91 5.41 -0.30
N GLU A 151 15.60 5.56 0.83
CA GLU A 151 15.49 4.61 1.94
C GLU A 151 14.08 4.60 2.53
N GLU A 152 13.48 5.78 2.69
CA GLU A 152 12.13 5.93 3.22
C GLU A 152 11.09 5.30 2.29
N ILE A 153 11.14 5.62 0.99
CA ILE A 153 10.20 5.07 0.00
C ILE A 153 10.35 3.55 -0.12
N LEU A 154 11.58 3.03 -0.16
CA LEU A 154 11.81 1.58 -0.26
C LEU A 154 11.37 0.83 1.00
N ALA A 155 11.50 1.44 2.18
CA ALA A 155 11.01 0.87 3.43
C ALA A 155 9.48 0.87 3.53
N GLU A 156 8.83 1.87 2.92
CA GLU A 156 7.38 2.02 2.92
C GLU A 156 6.70 1.20 1.83
N ALA A 157 7.32 1.07 0.66
CA ALA A 157 6.73 0.45 -0.52
C ALA A 157 6.33 -1.02 -0.28
N VAL A 158 5.08 -1.34 -0.59
CA VAL A 158 4.47 -2.65 -0.36
C VAL A 158 4.13 -3.29 -1.69
N PRO A 159 4.53 -4.54 -1.95
CA PRO A 159 4.13 -5.26 -3.16
C PRO A 159 2.61 -5.29 -3.34
N LEU A 160 2.20 -5.03 -4.55
CA LEU A 160 0.80 -5.12 -4.96
C LEU A 160 0.39 -6.56 -5.14
#